data_4648f4cc1a87062b5292d584c63b30d7
#
_entry.id   4648f4cc1a87062b5292d584c63b30d7
#
_cell.length_a   1.000
_cell.length_b   1.000
_cell.length_c   1.000
_cell.angle_alpha   90.00
_cell.angle_beta   90.00
_cell.angle_gamma   90.00
#
_symmetry.space_group_name_H-M   'P 1'
#
loop_
_entity.id
_entity.type
_entity.pdbx_description
1 polymer ?
#
loop_
_entity_poly.entity_id
_entity_poly.type
_entity_poly.pdbx_seq_one_letter_code
_entity_poly.pdbx_strand_id
1 'polypeptide(L)'
;MKKLMTYTMTALLATIAVSIAAPDKDEIMAKEKAAWQAFKDKDADAFKKLISSDLATVSPDGMHNLEQELDIMGKTEMKSFELSDFNVTFPNPKTAILTYKATVEATSAGKDASGTYNVGSVWQKAKGTWQGVFHAEAKAESAAKSGG
;
A
#
# COMPACT_ATOMS: atom_id res chain seq x y z
N MET A 1 65.37 -24.14 32.15
CA MET A 1 63.95 -24.01 32.47
C MET A 1 63.32 -23.16 31.40
N LYS A 2 62.60 -23.76 30.45
CA LYS A 2 61.89 -23.02 29.40
C LYS A 2 60.47 -22.69 29.88
N LYS A 3 60.14 -21.42 30.06
CA LYS A 3 58.78 -20.97 30.40
C LYS A 3 57.94 -20.97 29.12
N LEU A 4 56.95 -21.86 29.05
CA LEU A 4 55.90 -21.81 28.04
C LEU A 4 54.97 -20.64 28.38
N MET A 5 54.88 -19.68 27.49
CA MET A 5 53.96 -18.57 27.57
C MET A 5 52.72 -18.94 26.75
N THR A 6 51.64 -19.32 27.45
CA THR A 6 50.35 -19.64 26.82
C THR A 6 49.61 -18.36 26.53
N TYR A 7 49.47 -18.01 25.24
CA TYR A 7 48.61 -16.91 24.80
C TYR A 7 47.17 -17.41 24.69
N THR A 8 46.33 -17.04 25.64
CA THR A 8 44.88 -17.20 25.52
C THR A 8 44.33 -16.14 24.60
N MET A 9 43.97 -16.53 23.38
CA MET A 9 43.30 -15.68 22.38
C MET A 9 41.82 -15.66 22.71
N THR A 10 41.37 -14.60 23.39
CA THR A 10 39.94 -14.33 23.65
C THR A 10 39.31 -13.81 22.37
N ALA A 11 38.58 -14.70 21.67
CA ALA A 11 37.79 -14.30 20.51
C ALA A 11 36.54 -13.49 20.98
N LEU A 12 36.57 -12.20 20.78
CA LEU A 12 35.43 -11.31 21.03
C LEU A 12 34.44 -11.50 19.89
N LEU A 13 33.41 -12.33 20.09
CA LEU A 13 32.25 -12.41 19.18
C LEU A 13 31.43 -11.13 19.31
N ALA A 14 31.65 -10.19 18.38
CA ALA A 14 30.77 -9.03 18.21
C ALA A 14 29.45 -9.52 17.59
N THR A 15 28.43 -9.71 18.39
CA THR A 15 27.06 -9.91 17.90
C THR A 15 26.58 -8.58 17.31
N ILE A 16 26.54 -8.49 15.99
CA ILE A 16 25.87 -7.40 15.30
C ILE A 16 24.37 -7.60 15.49
N ALA A 17 23.78 -6.90 16.45
CA ALA A 17 22.35 -6.81 16.58
C ALA A 17 21.82 -5.98 15.39
N VAL A 18 21.30 -6.65 14.37
CA VAL A 18 20.55 -5.98 13.31
C VAL A 18 19.26 -5.47 13.94
N SER A 19 19.22 -4.19 14.30
CA SER A 19 18.01 -3.54 14.72
C SER A 19 17.06 -3.48 13.50
N ILE A 20 16.08 -4.38 13.46
CA ILE A 20 14.99 -4.26 12.49
C ILE A 20 14.12 -3.12 12.99
N ALA A 21 14.19 -1.97 12.33
CA ALA A 21 13.31 -0.84 12.63
C ALA A 21 11.86 -1.29 12.55
N ALA A 22 11.03 -0.86 13.52
CA ALA A 22 9.60 -1.11 13.48
C ALA A 22 9.00 -0.52 12.20
N PRO A 23 7.99 -1.19 11.58
CA PRO A 23 7.32 -0.65 10.41
C PRO A 23 6.70 0.72 10.71
N ASP A 24 6.86 1.67 9.80
CA ASP A 24 6.37 3.03 9.92
C ASP A 24 5.01 3.18 9.22
N LYS A 25 3.99 3.59 9.98
CA LYS A 25 2.65 3.86 9.46
C LYS A 25 2.66 5.00 8.43
N ASP A 26 3.44 6.03 8.66
CA ASP A 26 3.51 7.20 7.79
C ASP A 26 4.17 6.84 6.44
N GLU A 27 5.17 5.93 6.46
CA GLU A 27 5.75 5.39 5.22
C GLU A 27 4.69 4.68 4.36
N ILE A 28 3.87 3.82 4.98
CA ILE A 28 2.85 3.06 4.26
C ILE A 28 1.73 3.98 3.74
N MET A 29 1.26 4.92 4.55
CA MET A 29 0.27 5.91 4.11
C MET A 29 0.78 6.77 2.96
N ALA A 30 2.06 7.16 2.99
CA ALA A 30 2.68 7.91 1.89
C ALA A 30 2.74 7.09 0.59
N LYS A 31 3.05 5.79 0.68
CA LYS A 31 3.05 4.88 -0.48
C LYS A 31 1.65 4.68 -1.05
N GLU A 32 0.64 4.52 -0.19
CA GLU A 32 -0.76 4.43 -0.61
C GLU A 32 -1.19 5.70 -1.38
N LYS A 33 -0.92 6.89 -0.82
CA LYS A 33 -1.20 8.17 -1.48
C LYS A 33 -0.45 8.31 -2.81
N ALA A 34 0.79 7.85 -2.88
CA ALA A 34 1.59 7.87 -4.11
C ALA A 34 1.01 6.94 -5.19
N ALA A 35 0.44 5.78 -4.81
CA ALA A 35 -0.24 4.89 -5.75
C ALA A 35 -1.52 5.54 -6.31
N TRP A 36 -2.32 6.19 -5.47
CA TRP A 36 -3.48 6.99 -5.90
C TRP A 36 -3.09 8.12 -6.85
N GLN A 37 -2.00 8.83 -6.54
CA GLN A 37 -1.50 9.90 -7.40
C GLN A 37 -1.04 9.37 -8.75
N ALA A 38 -0.27 8.27 -8.77
CA ALA A 38 0.17 7.63 -10.01
C ALA A 38 -1.02 7.16 -10.86
N PHE A 39 -2.07 6.61 -10.23
CA PHE A 39 -3.30 6.23 -10.91
C PHE A 39 -4.01 7.46 -11.52
N LYS A 40 -4.18 8.53 -10.75
CA LYS A 40 -4.77 9.80 -11.22
C LYS A 40 -4.00 10.38 -12.40
N ASP A 41 -2.68 10.38 -12.34
CA ASP A 41 -1.81 10.96 -13.37
C ASP A 41 -1.63 10.03 -14.58
N LYS A 42 -2.18 8.80 -14.52
CA LYS A 42 -2.01 7.75 -15.52
C LYS A 42 -0.54 7.37 -15.73
N ASP A 43 0.28 7.50 -14.68
CA ASP A 43 1.69 7.13 -14.68
C ASP A 43 1.85 5.64 -14.37
N ALA A 44 1.76 4.82 -15.43
CA ALA A 44 1.87 3.36 -15.32
C ALA A 44 3.23 2.91 -14.77
N ASP A 45 4.30 3.63 -15.03
CA ASP A 45 5.62 3.26 -14.56
C ASP A 45 5.80 3.56 -13.06
N ALA A 46 5.31 4.70 -12.60
CA ALA A 46 5.27 5.01 -11.17
C ALA A 46 4.36 4.04 -10.42
N PHE A 47 3.19 3.71 -10.97
CA PHE A 47 2.26 2.75 -10.39
C PHE A 47 2.89 1.36 -10.23
N LYS A 48 3.52 0.82 -11.28
CA LYS A 48 4.21 -0.48 -11.25
C LYS A 48 5.40 -0.56 -10.29
N LYS A 49 6.03 0.57 -9.95
CA LYS A 49 7.08 0.61 -8.92
C LYS A 49 6.53 0.42 -7.51
N LEU A 50 5.29 0.84 -7.27
CA LEU A 50 4.62 0.77 -5.98
C LEU A 50 3.80 -0.50 -5.80
N ILE A 51 3.28 -1.06 -6.89
CA ILE A 51 2.33 -2.15 -6.89
C ILE A 51 3.00 -3.43 -7.40
N SER A 52 2.71 -4.54 -6.74
CA SER A 52 3.21 -5.87 -7.13
C SER A 52 2.62 -6.33 -8.47
N SER A 53 3.39 -7.13 -9.22
CA SER A 53 2.88 -7.86 -10.38
C SER A 53 1.73 -8.82 -10.03
N ASP A 54 1.67 -9.27 -8.79
CA ASP A 54 0.66 -10.20 -8.28
C ASP A 54 -0.55 -9.47 -7.64
N LEU A 55 -0.75 -8.19 -7.98
CA LEU A 55 -1.88 -7.41 -7.49
C LEU A 55 -3.22 -8.12 -7.75
N ALA A 56 -4.05 -8.16 -6.73
CA ALA A 56 -5.47 -8.46 -6.84
C ALA A 56 -6.29 -7.27 -6.37
N THR A 57 -7.27 -6.85 -7.14
CA THR A 57 -8.21 -5.79 -6.73
C THR A 57 -9.65 -6.29 -6.73
N VAL A 58 -10.46 -5.68 -5.90
CA VAL A 58 -11.93 -5.86 -5.86
C VAL A 58 -12.57 -4.49 -5.87
N SER A 59 -13.35 -4.22 -6.89
CA SER A 59 -14.07 -2.95 -7.06
C SER A 59 -15.55 -3.22 -7.36
N PRO A 60 -16.43 -2.21 -7.35
CA PRO A 60 -17.85 -2.40 -7.59
C PRO A 60 -18.19 -3.06 -8.94
N ASP A 61 -17.31 -2.98 -9.92
CA ASP A 61 -17.45 -3.54 -11.26
C ASP A 61 -16.77 -4.89 -11.45
N GLY A 62 -16.01 -5.38 -10.46
CA GLY A 62 -15.41 -6.71 -10.51
C GLY A 62 -14.09 -6.90 -9.79
N MET A 63 -13.45 -8.00 -10.13
CA MET A 63 -12.11 -8.36 -9.65
C MET A 63 -11.10 -8.23 -10.80
N HIS A 64 -9.96 -7.61 -10.52
CA HIS A 64 -8.97 -7.31 -11.54
C HIS A 64 -7.56 -7.69 -11.07
N ASN A 65 -6.70 -7.99 -12.02
CA ASN A 65 -5.25 -8.10 -11.82
C ASN A 65 -4.56 -6.78 -12.23
N LEU A 66 -3.24 -6.71 -12.11
CA LEU A 66 -2.48 -5.50 -12.43
C LEU A 66 -2.69 -5.02 -13.88
N GLU A 67 -2.74 -5.94 -14.87
CA GLU A 67 -2.92 -5.57 -16.27
C GLU A 67 -4.28 -4.92 -16.51
N GLN A 68 -5.33 -5.51 -15.95
CA GLN A 68 -6.69 -4.97 -16.02
C GLN A 68 -6.80 -3.64 -15.27
N GLU A 69 -6.12 -3.49 -14.12
CA GLU A 69 -6.09 -2.25 -13.37
C GLU A 69 -5.42 -1.11 -14.14
N LEU A 70 -4.34 -1.41 -14.88
CA LEU A 70 -3.69 -0.44 -15.76
C LEU A 70 -4.58 -0.04 -16.96
N ASP A 71 -5.38 -0.97 -17.49
CA ASP A 71 -6.37 -0.66 -18.53
C ASP A 71 -7.49 0.25 -17.99
N ILE A 72 -7.99 -0.02 -16.79
CA ILE A 72 -8.96 0.82 -16.08
C ILE A 72 -8.37 2.22 -15.85
N MET A 73 -7.13 2.31 -15.36
CA MET A 73 -6.42 3.58 -15.16
C MET A 73 -6.38 4.40 -16.45
N GLY A 74 -6.08 3.77 -17.60
CA GLY A 74 -6.06 4.42 -18.90
C GLY A 74 -7.42 5.01 -19.32
N LYS A 75 -8.52 4.37 -18.91
CA LYS A 75 -9.91 4.75 -19.23
C LYS A 75 -10.56 5.66 -18.19
N THR A 76 -9.87 5.93 -17.07
CA THR A 76 -10.39 6.74 -15.96
C THR A 76 -9.84 8.16 -16.03
N GLU A 77 -10.74 9.15 -15.99
CA GLU A 77 -10.40 10.55 -15.81
C GLU A 77 -10.72 10.96 -14.37
N MET A 78 -9.69 10.98 -13.52
CA MET A 78 -9.81 11.37 -12.13
C MET A 78 -9.40 12.83 -11.96
N LYS A 79 -10.35 13.70 -11.62
CA LYS A 79 -10.08 15.13 -11.39
C LYS A 79 -9.44 15.36 -10.03
N SER A 80 -9.97 14.70 -9.00
CA SER A 80 -9.49 14.83 -7.63
C SER A 80 -9.71 13.55 -6.83
N PHE A 81 -8.91 13.39 -5.80
CA PHE A 81 -9.14 12.41 -4.73
C PHE A 81 -8.73 12.99 -3.38
N GLU A 82 -9.39 12.56 -2.34
CA GLU A 82 -9.06 12.84 -0.95
C GLU A 82 -9.11 11.53 -0.17
N LEU A 83 -8.05 11.25 0.62
CA LEU A 83 -7.96 10.07 1.47
C LEU A 83 -8.02 10.51 2.93
N SER A 84 -8.93 9.89 3.69
CA SER A 84 -9.20 10.24 5.09
C SER A 84 -9.45 9.00 5.95
N ASP A 85 -9.51 9.18 7.27
CA ASP A 85 -9.88 8.15 8.23
C ASP A 85 -8.95 6.91 8.18
N PHE A 86 -7.65 7.12 7.98
CA PHE A 86 -6.68 6.03 7.91
C PHE A 86 -6.58 5.25 9.22
N ASN A 87 -6.66 3.93 9.10
CA ASN A 87 -6.20 3.00 10.12
C ASN A 87 -5.16 2.06 9.49
N VAL A 88 -3.98 1.97 10.10
CA VAL A 88 -2.86 1.12 9.64
C VAL A 88 -2.48 0.15 10.74
N THR A 89 -2.48 -1.13 10.41
CA THR A 89 -2.06 -2.21 11.31
C THR A 89 -0.97 -3.06 10.67
N PHE A 90 -0.09 -3.62 11.48
CA PHE A 90 0.98 -4.52 11.06
C PHE A 90 0.80 -5.89 11.74
N PRO A 91 0.16 -6.87 11.08
CA PRO A 91 0.05 -8.24 11.61
C PRO A 91 1.42 -8.89 11.84
N ASN A 92 2.41 -8.48 11.07
CA ASN A 92 3.81 -8.85 11.20
C ASN A 92 4.69 -7.74 10.59
N PRO A 93 6.04 -7.76 10.79
CA PRO A 93 6.94 -6.69 10.32
C PRO A 93 7.01 -6.52 8.78
N LYS A 94 6.41 -7.43 8.02
CA LYS A 94 6.45 -7.43 6.55
C LYS A 94 5.08 -7.25 5.90
N THR A 95 4.02 -7.07 6.68
CA THR A 95 2.66 -6.91 6.18
C THR A 95 1.99 -5.72 6.84
N ALA A 96 1.46 -4.82 6.04
CA ALA A 96 0.62 -3.72 6.48
C ALA A 96 -0.79 -3.88 5.91
N ILE A 97 -1.79 -3.66 6.74
CA ILE A 97 -3.21 -3.59 6.34
C ILE A 97 -3.68 -2.16 6.61
N LEU A 98 -4.25 -1.55 5.59
CA LEU A 98 -4.83 -0.22 5.66
C LEU A 98 -6.34 -0.30 5.46
N THR A 99 -7.07 0.49 6.22
CA THR A 99 -8.45 0.85 5.89
C THR A 99 -8.59 2.36 5.95
N TYR A 100 -9.36 2.93 5.02
CA TYR A 100 -9.55 4.38 4.93
C TYR A 100 -10.76 4.71 4.05
N LYS A 101 -11.09 5.99 3.96
CA LYS A 101 -12.08 6.51 3.01
C LYS A 101 -11.37 7.22 1.87
N ALA A 102 -11.84 6.99 0.65
CA ALA A 102 -11.46 7.74 -0.53
C ALA A 102 -12.68 8.48 -1.09
N THR A 103 -12.59 9.80 -1.19
CA THR A 103 -13.59 10.61 -1.89
C THR A 103 -13.00 11.02 -3.22
N VAL A 104 -13.65 10.67 -4.31
CA VAL A 104 -13.14 10.89 -5.67
C VAL A 104 -14.14 11.68 -6.52
N GLU A 105 -13.62 12.48 -7.44
CA GLU A 105 -14.32 13.03 -8.56
C GLU A 105 -13.72 12.47 -9.85
N ALA A 106 -14.43 11.54 -10.50
CA ALA A 106 -13.90 10.79 -11.63
C ALA A 106 -15.00 10.31 -12.59
N THR A 107 -14.58 10.06 -13.83
CA THR A 107 -15.35 9.25 -14.79
C THR A 107 -14.49 8.06 -15.23
N SER A 108 -15.09 6.89 -15.36
CA SER A 108 -14.41 5.70 -15.85
C SER A 108 -15.18 5.09 -17.01
N ALA A 109 -14.52 4.90 -18.14
CA ALA A 109 -15.15 4.45 -19.39
C ALA A 109 -16.43 5.24 -19.75
N GLY A 110 -16.43 6.57 -19.51
CA GLY A 110 -17.54 7.47 -19.77
C GLY A 110 -18.68 7.45 -18.75
N LYS A 111 -18.55 6.68 -17.66
CA LYS A 111 -19.54 6.60 -16.58
C LYS A 111 -19.04 7.38 -15.36
N ASP A 112 -19.95 8.01 -14.64
CA ASP A 112 -19.63 8.66 -13.37
C ASP A 112 -19.17 7.63 -12.31
N ALA A 113 -17.94 7.80 -11.85
CA ALA A 113 -17.32 7.01 -10.78
C ALA A 113 -17.10 7.86 -9.52
N SER A 114 -17.67 9.05 -9.46
CA SER A 114 -17.52 9.94 -8.30
C SER A 114 -18.24 9.39 -7.07
N GLY A 115 -17.72 9.76 -5.91
CA GLY A 115 -18.32 9.41 -4.61
C GLY A 115 -17.28 9.10 -3.55
N THR A 116 -17.79 8.64 -2.41
CA THR A 116 -16.97 8.18 -1.30
C THR A 116 -16.96 6.64 -1.27
N TYR A 117 -15.78 6.08 -1.08
CA TYR A 117 -15.54 4.64 -1.02
C TYR A 117 -14.91 4.28 0.31
N ASN A 118 -15.32 3.14 0.88
CA ASN A 118 -14.59 2.47 1.95
C ASN A 118 -13.54 1.59 1.28
N VAL A 119 -12.28 1.76 1.67
CA VAL A 119 -11.14 1.11 1.02
C VAL A 119 -10.38 0.25 2.00
N GLY A 120 -9.91 -0.90 1.54
CA GLY A 120 -8.97 -1.76 2.22
C GLY A 120 -7.79 -2.10 1.31
N SER A 121 -6.57 -1.94 1.81
CA SER A 121 -5.35 -2.28 1.06
C SER A 121 -4.41 -3.11 1.90
N VAL A 122 -3.65 -3.98 1.24
CA VAL A 122 -2.58 -4.77 1.85
C VAL A 122 -1.27 -4.47 1.14
N TRP A 123 -0.25 -4.14 1.93
CA TRP A 123 1.12 -3.96 1.48
C TRP A 123 2.01 -5.04 2.07
N GLN A 124 2.91 -5.56 1.26
CA GLN A 124 3.92 -6.55 1.68
C GLN A 124 5.32 -6.05 1.40
N LYS A 125 6.22 -6.32 2.34
CA LYS A 125 7.65 -6.03 2.21
C LYS A 125 8.38 -7.26 1.69
N ALA A 126 8.90 -7.18 0.47
CA ALA A 126 9.74 -8.20 -0.15
C ALA A 126 11.08 -7.60 -0.55
N LYS A 127 12.19 -8.26 -0.21
CA LYS A 127 13.56 -7.79 -0.51
C LYS A 127 13.81 -6.33 -0.08
N GLY A 128 13.25 -5.93 1.07
CA GLY A 128 13.42 -4.59 1.62
C GLY A 128 12.47 -3.52 1.05
N THR A 129 11.64 -3.85 0.07
CA THR A 129 10.73 -2.91 -0.59
C THR A 129 9.27 -3.24 -0.30
N TRP A 130 8.48 -2.23 0.08
CA TRP A 130 7.05 -2.35 0.23
C TRP A 130 6.34 -2.25 -1.13
N GLN A 131 5.44 -3.18 -1.40
CA GLN A 131 4.58 -3.17 -2.59
C GLN A 131 3.13 -3.47 -2.19
N GLY A 132 2.19 -2.76 -2.82
CA GLY A 132 0.76 -3.05 -2.71
C GLY A 132 0.45 -4.36 -3.42
N VAL A 133 -0.20 -5.29 -2.72
CA VAL A 133 -0.55 -6.62 -3.24
C VAL A 133 -2.05 -6.86 -3.33
N PHE A 134 -2.83 -6.08 -2.58
CA PHE A 134 -4.29 -6.17 -2.59
C PHE A 134 -4.91 -4.80 -2.40
N HIS A 135 -6.01 -4.54 -3.12
CA HIS A 135 -6.84 -3.36 -2.98
C HIS A 135 -8.30 -3.73 -3.14
N ALA A 136 -9.14 -3.27 -2.23
CA ALA A 136 -10.57 -3.45 -2.33
C ALA A 136 -11.29 -2.15 -2.02
N GLU A 137 -12.35 -1.84 -2.78
CA GLU A 137 -13.18 -0.67 -2.54
C GLU A 137 -14.66 -1.01 -2.66
N ALA A 138 -15.44 -0.42 -1.79
CA ALA A 138 -16.89 -0.47 -1.83
C ALA A 138 -17.46 0.93 -1.70
N LYS A 139 -18.39 1.29 -2.57
CA LYS A 139 -19.04 2.60 -2.50
C LYS A 139 -19.74 2.75 -1.16
N ALA A 140 -19.42 3.82 -0.44
CA ALA A 140 -20.10 4.12 0.81
C ALA A 140 -21.55 4.53 0.52
N GLU A 141 -22.49 4.02 1.31
CA GLU A 141 -23.87 4.48 1.22
C GLU A 141 -23.90 5.98 1.59
N SER A 142 -24.53 6.79 0.76
CA SER A 142 -24.89 8.15 1.15
C SER A 142 -25.81 8.06 2.37
N ALA A 143 -25.45 8.75 3.46
CA ALA A 143 -26.36 8.83 4.61
C ALA A 143 -27.74 9.21 4.08
N ALA A 144 -28.71 8.32 4.23
CA ALA A 144 -30.11 8.61 3.89
C ALA A 144 -30.45 9.90 4.63
N LYS A 145 -30.85 10.94 3.90
CA LYS A 145 -31.44 12.13 4.53
C LYS A 145 -32.62 11.61 5.32
N SER A 146 -32.51 11.57 6.64
CA SER A 146 -33.64 11.37 7.52
C SER A 146 -34.54 12.59 7.30
N GLY A 147 -35.51 12.43 6.40
CA GLY A 147 -36.59 13.38 6.24
C GLY A 147 -37.37 13.42 7.55
N GLY A 148 -37.26 14.55 8.24
CA GLY A 148 -38.17 14.92 9.30
C GLY A 148 -39.40 15.61 8.69
#